data_43c9245d094f90bac3ef4cf819abfee2
#
_entry.id   43c9245d094f90bac3ef4cf819abfee2
#
_cell.length_a   1.000
_cell.length_b   1.000
_cell.length_c   1.000
_cell.angle_alpha   90.00
_cell.angle_beta   90.00
_cell.angle_gamma   90.00
#
_symmetry.space_group_name_H-M   'P 1'
#
loop_
_entity.id
_entity.type
_entity.pdbx_description
1 polymer ?
#
loop_
_entity_poly.entity_id
_entity_poly.type
_entity_poly.pdbx_seq_one_letter_code
_entity_poly.pdbx_strand_id
1 'polypeptide(L)'
;GCQRWSLDGLVQEVGRAWDLGIRCVVLFPKVADGLKTEDGAECFNEGGLIPRAIRRLKEVHPGMAIMTDVALDPYSCDGHDGIVSDEGVVLNDETVVLLCKQAVAQARAGADLIGPSDMMDGRVGAIREALDEEGFEHVGIISYTAKYASAYYGPFREALDSAPRAAAG
;
A
#
# COMPACT_ATOMS: atom_id res chain seq x y z
N GLY A 1 5.73 21.51 -1.92
CA GLY A 1 5.01 20.57 -1.09
C GLY A 1 4.49 19.41 -1.91
N CYS A 2 4.21 18.28 -1.26
CA CYS A 2 3.58 17.14 -1.91
C CYS A 2 2.10 17.44 -2.21
N GLN A 3 1.57 16.88 -3.29
CA GLN A 3 0.16 16.98 -3.64
C GLN A 3 -0.52 15.64 -3.48
N ARG A 4 -1.76 15.66 -3.00
CA ARG A 4 -2.66 14.50 -3.02
C ARG A 4 -3.65 14.68 -4.16
N TRP A 5 -3.87 13.61 -4.90
CA TRP A 5 -4.72 13.62 -6.07
C TRP A 5 -6.06 12.93 -5.79
N SER A 6 -7.16 13.47 -6.33
CA SER A 6 -8.38 12.70 -6.55
C SER A 6 -8.15 11.63 -7.62
N LEU A 7 -9.07 10.68 -7.79
CA LEU A 7 -8.94 9.67 -8.87
C LEU A 7 -8.79 10.31 -10.24
N ASP A 8 -9.59 11.32 -10.56
CA ASP A 8 -9.50 12.00 -11.86
C ASP A 8 -8.20 12.79 -12.01
N GLY A 9 -7.75 13.48 -10.94
CA GLY A 9 -6.47 14.17 -10.93
C GLY A 9 -5.29 13.20 -11.07
N LEU A 10 -5.37 12.02 -10.44
CA LEU A 10 -4.36 10.97 -10.56
C LEU A 10 -4.23 10.48 -12.01
N VAL A 11 -5.35 10.23 -12.70
CA VAL A 11 -5.34 9.82 -14.12
C VAL A 11 -4.62 10.85 -14.99
N GLN A 12 -4.91 12.14 -14.77
CA GLN A 12 -4.25 13.23 -15.52
C GLN A 12 -2.75 13.30 -15.21
N GLU A 13 -2.37 13.16 -13.93
CA GLU A 13 -0.96 13.21 -13.52
C GLU A 13 -0.17 12.02 -14.07
N VAL A 14 -0.75 10.83 -14.05
CA VAL A 14 -0.13 9.64 -14.65
C VAL A 14 0.02 9.79 -16.17
N GLY A 15 -0.94 10.44 -16.86
CA GLY A 15 -0.81 10.79 -18.27
C GLY A 15 0.38 11.72 -18.53
N ARG A 16 0.55 12.77 -17.71
CA ARG A 16 1.72 13.67 -17.81
C ARG A 16 3.04 12.93 -17.56
N ALA A 17 3.04 12.03 -16.56
CA ALA A 17 4.22 11.21 -16.28
C ALA A 17 4.58 10.30 -17.47
N TRP A 18 3.57 9.71 -18.12
CA TRP A 18 3.77 8.92 -19.34
C TRP A 18 4.40 9.72 -20.46
N ASP A 19 3.93 10.94 -20.71
CA ASP A 19 4.46 11.83 -21.76
C ASP A 19 5.92 12.20 -21.49
N LEU A 20 6.34 12.25 -20.22
CA LEU A 20 7.73 12.46 -19.79
C LEU A 20 8.59 11.20 -19.84
N GLY A 21 8.06 10.06 -20.26
CA GLY A 21 8.80 8.80 -20.36
C GLY A 21 8.76 7.91 -19.14
N ILE A 22 8.00 8.24 -18.09
CA ILE A 22 7.81 7.38 -16.91
C ILE A 22 6.89 6.22 -17.28
N ARG A 23 7.28 5.00 -16.92
CA ARG A 23 6.56 3.77 -17.27
C ARG A 23 6.07 2.97 -16.07
N CYS A 24 6.40 3.41 -14.86
CA CYS A 24 5.94 2.80 -13.62
C CYS A 24 5.64 3.90 -12.60
N VAL A 25 4.54 3.75 -11.88
CA VAL A 25 4.15 4.64 -10.77
C VAL A 25 3.85 3.81 -9.54
N VAL A 26 4.11 4.38 -8.36
CA VAL A 26 3.77 3.78 -7.06
C VAL A 26 2.60 4.53 -6.45
N LEU A 27 1.61 3.79 -5.97
CA LEU A 27 0.40 4.35 -5.35
C LEU A 27 0.47 4.25 -3.83
N PHE A 28 0.26 5.38 -3.16
CA PHE A 28 0.11 5.48 -1.71
C PHE A 28 -1.24 6.13 -1.39
N PRO A 29 -2.11 5.50 -0.58
CA PRO A 29 -3.43 6.04 -0.28
C PRO A 29 -3.41 7.04 0.88
N LYS A 30 -4.26 8.03 0.84
CA LYS A 30 -4.80 8.71 2.03
C LYS A 30 -6.22 8.19 2.25
N VAL A 31 -6.39 7.32 3.22
CA VAL A 31 -7.69 6.75 3.59
C VAL A 31 -8.45 7.73 4.50
N ALA A 32 -9.75 7.85 4.30
CA ALA A 32 -10.59 8.67 5.18
C ALA A 32 -10.60 8.08 6.61
N ASP A 33 -10.52 8.94 7.62
CA ASP A 33 -10.39 8.48 9.02
C ASP A 33 -11.56 7.59 9.49
N GLY A 34 -12.76 7.80 8.96
CA GLY A 34 -13.94 6.95 9.27
C GLY A 34 -13.88 5.53 8.67
N LEU A 35 -12.88 5.23 7.82
CA LEU A 35 -12.65 3.90 7.23
C LEU A 35 -11.46 3.18 7.89
N LYS A 36 -10.74 3.85 8.76
CA LYS A 36 -9.62 3.25 9.49
C LYS A 36 -10.16 2.44 10.67
N THR A 37 -9.62 1.25 10.86
CA THR A 37 -9.99 0.32 11.94
C THR A 37 -8.73 -0.18 12.66
N GLU A 38 -8.89 -0.80 13.83
CA GLU A 38 -7.76 -1.40 14.56
C GLU A 38 -7.08 -2.52 13.76
N ASP A 39 -7.86 -3.29 13.01
CA ASP A 39 -7.38 -4.38 12.15
C ASP A 39 -7.03 -3.95 10.72
N GLY A 40 -7.22 -2.67 10.37
CA GLY A 40 -6.92 -2.16 9.04
C GLY A 40 -7.70 -2.82 7.90
N ALA A 41 -8.92 -3.35 8.16
CA ALA A 41 -9.69 -4.17 7.22
C ALA A 41 -9.96 -3.51 5.85
N GLU A 42 -9.97 -2.18 5.76
CA GLU A 42 -10.10 -1.46 4.48
C GLU A 42 -8.94 -1.76 3.52
N CYS A 43 -7.78 -2.27 3.99
CA CYS A 43 -6.62 -2.56 3.16
C CYS A 43 -6.87 -3.64 2.08
N PHE A 44 -7.78 -4.59 2.34
CA PHE A 44 -8.18 -5.64 1.39
C PHE A 44 -9.59 -5.47 0.82
N ASN A 45 -10.22 -4.28 1.02
CA ASN A 45 -11.50 -3.96 0.40
C ASN A 45 -11.34 -3.79 -1.12
N GLU A 46 -11.83 -4.75 -1.91
CA GLU A 46 -11.75 -4.72 -3.37
C GLU A 46 -12.49 -3.51 -4.00
N GLY A 47 -13.44 -2.91 -3.29
CA GLY A 47 -14.12 -1.66 -3.65
C GLY A 47 -13.42 -0.40 -3.13
N GLY A 48 -12.34 -0.55 -2.36
CA GLY A 48 -11.59 0.51 -1.73
C GLY A 48 -10.85 1.44 -2.69
N LEU A 49 -10.19 2.45 -2.13
CA LEU A 49 -9.55 3.51 -2.92
C LEU A 49 -8.47 2.98 -3.86
N ILE A 50 -7.55 2.14 -3.37
CA ILE A 50 -6.42 1.63 -4.19
C ILE A 50 -6.90 0.70 -5.30
N PRO A 51 -7.73 -0.34 -5.07
CA PRO A 51 -8.26 -1.16 -6.15
C PRO A 51 -9.03 -0.37 -7.21
N ARG A 52 -9.77 0.65 -6.82
CA ARG A 52 -10.45 1.55 -7.78
C ARG A 52 -9.47 2.37 -8.59
N ALA A 53 -8.41 2.90 -7.96
CA ALA A 53 -7.36 3.66 -8.64
C ALA A 53 -6.62 2.80 -9.65
N ILE A 54 -6.24 1.57 -9.29
CA ILE A 54 -5.57 0.62 -10.19
C ILE A 54 -6.45 0.36 -11.42
N ARG A 55 -7.71 -0.05 -11.22
CA ARG A 55 -8.63 -0.33 -12.34
C ARG A 55 -8.78 0.88 -13.27
N ARG A 56 -8.96 2.06 -12.69
CA ARG A 56 -9.11 3.30 -13.48
C ARG A 56 -7.85 3.66 -14.26
N LEU A 57 -6.67 3.51 -13.67
CA LEU A 57 -5.40 3.73 -14.35
C LEU A 57 -5.17 2.70 -15.47
N LYS A 58 -5.45 1.41 -15.23
CA LYS A 58 -5.32 0.36 -16.26
C LYS A 58 -6.29 0.55 -17.41
N GLU A 59 -7.49 1.08 -17.17
CA GLU A 59 -8.46 1.42 -18.22
C GLU A 59 -7.95 2.55 -19.14
N VAL A 60 -7.35 3.62 -18.56
CA VAL A 60 -6.95 4.82 -19.31
C VAL A 60 -5.51 4.73 -19.81
N HIS A 61 -4.62 4.15 -19.03
CA HIS A 61 -3.19 4.03 -19.29
C HIS A 61 -2.73 2.56 -19.19
N PRO A 62 -3.21 1.66 -20.08
CA PRO A 62 -2.97 0.21 -19.96
C PRO A 62 -1.47 -0.17 -20.00
N GLY A 63 -0.64 0.66 -20.62
CA GLY A 63 0.82 0.45 -20.70
C GLY A 63 1.60 0.90 -19.45
N MET A 64 0.96 1.65 -18.52
CA MET A 64 1.62 2.07 -17.30
C MET A 64 1.70 0.90 -16.31
N ALA A 65 2.91 0.56 -15.88
CA ALA A 65 3.09 -0.37 -14.78
C ALA A 65 2.67 0.29 -13.45
N ILE A 66 1.89 -0.43 -12.66
CA ILE A 66 1.40 0.06 -11.38
C ILE A 66 1.99 -0.78 -10.27
N MET A 67 2.78 -0.15 -9.42
CA MET A 67 3.22 -0.68 -8.15
C MET A 67 2.32 -0.17 -7.04
N THR A 68 2.03 -1.00 -6.06
CA THR A 68 1.25 -0.63 -4.90
C THR A 68 2.06 -0.83 -3.63
N ASP A 69 1.81 -0.01 -2.64
CA ASP A 69 2.32 -0.18 -1.29
C ASP A 69 1.51 -1.24 -0.53
N VAL A 70 2.17 -2.10 0.25
CA VAL A 70 1.55 -3.08 1.13
C VAL A 70 2.04 -2.85 2.54
N ALA A 71 1.19 -2.25 3.35
CA ALA A 71 1.36 -1.94 4.76
C ALA A 71 0.00 -1.57 5.37
N LEU A 72 -0.14 -1.60 6.68
CA LEU A 72 -1.41 -1.28 7.35
C LEU A 72 -1.51 0.17 7.83
N ASP A 73 -0.42 0.93 7.91
CA ASP A 73 -0.40 2.29 8.45
C ASP A 73 -1.43 3.25 7.83
N PRO A 74 -1.75 3.22 6.51
CA PRO A 74 -2.78 4.08 5.95
C PRO A 74 -4.21 3.67 6.36
N TYR A 75 -4.41 2.44 6.83
CA TYR A 75 -5.70 1.81 7.09
C TYR A 75 -5.97 1.59 8.57
N SER A 76 -4.92 1.62 9.40
CA SER A 76 -5.03 1.46 10.84
C SER A 76 -5.36 2.78 11.53
N CYS A 77 -6.26 2.73 12.53
CA CYS A 77 -6.52 3.88 13.40
C CYS A 77 -5.34 4.20 14.33
N ASP A 78 -4.42 3.25 14.54
CA ASP A 78 -3.19 3.43 15.32
C ASP A 78 -2.02 3.98 14.50
N GLY A 79 -2.17 4.03 13.16
CA GLY A 79 -1.13 4.52 12.25
C GLY A 79 0.13 3.67 12.24
N HIS A 80 0.03 2.39 12.62
CA HIS A 80 1.13 1.43 12.65
C HIS A 80 1.14 0.55 11.40
N ASP A 81 2.33 0.09 10.98
CA ASP A 81 2.50 -0.80 9.81
C ASP A 81 1.91 -2.19 10.02
N GLY A 82 1.57 -2.57 11.26
CA GLY A 82 0.98 -3.85 11.64
C GLY A 82 -0.08 -3.71 12.73
N ILE A 83 -0.73 -4.84 13.05
CA ILE A 83 -1.69 -4.94 14.15
C ILE A 83 -0.92 -4.80 15.47
N VAL A 84 -1.44 -3.98 16.37
CA VAL A 84 -0.85 -3.76 17.70
C VAL A 84 -1.75 -4.39 18.77
N SER A 85 -1.17 -5.19 19.66
CA SER A 85 -1.90 -5.76 20.80
C SER A 85 -2.22 -4.68 21.86
N ASP A 86 -3.07 -5.02 22.83
CA ASP A 86 -3.40 -4.16 23.97
C ASP A 86 -2.16 -3.79 24.79
N GLU A 87 -1.10 -4.61 24.76
CA GLU A 87 0.17 -4.37 25.42
C GLU A 87 1.16 -3.54 24.57
N GLY A 88 0.74 -3.09 23.37
CA GLY A 88 1.57 -2.27 22.47
C GLY A 88 2.59 -3.07 21.67
N VAL A 89 2.42 -4.39 21.53
CA VAL A 89 3.30 -5.27 20.75
C VAL A 89 2.73 -5.44 19.34
N VAL A 90 3.58 -5.31 18.32
CA VAL A 90 3.18 -5.60 16.94
C VAL A 90 3.05 -7.12 16.74
N LEU A 91 1.88 -7.56 16.31
CA LEU A 91 1.55 -8.95 16.06
C LEU A 91 1.96 -9.33 14.63
N ASN A 92 3.15 -9.94 14.49
CA ASN A 92 3.78 -10.21 13.20
C ASN A 92 2.90 -11.13 12.33
N ASP A 93 2.55 -12.31 12.81
CA ASP A 93 1.92 -13.34 11.99
C ASP A 93 0.48 -12.96 11.59
N GLU A 94 -0.28 -12.35 12.50
CA GLU A 94 -1.61 -11.81 12.22
C GLU A 94 -1.55 -10.70 11.19
N THR A 95 -0.53 -9.85 11.27
CA THR A 95 -0.30 -8.79 10.28
C THR A 95 0.01 -9.38 8.90
N VAL A 96 0.90 -10.37 8.82
CA VAL A 96 1.27 -11.00 7.54
C VAL A 96 0.04 -11.59 6.83
N VAL A 97 -0.92 -12.18 7.55
CA VAL A 97 -2.17 -12.66 6.96
C VAL A 97 -2.95 -11.54 6.27
N LEU A 98 -3.02 -10.35 6.88
CA LEU A 98 -3.71 -9.20 6.27
C LEU A 98 -2.96 -8.63 5.08
N LEU A 99 -1.61 -8.59 5.15
CA LEU A 99 -0.78 -8.15 4.03
C LEU A 99 -0.93 -9.06 2.80
N CYS A 100 -1.07 -10.38 3.01
CA CYS A 100 -1.39 -11.31 1.93
C CYS A 100 -2.74 -10.99 1.28
N LYS A 101 -3.79 -10.76 2.08
CA LYS A 101 -5.11 -10.37 1.56
C LYS A 101 -5.05 -9.04 0.80
N GLN A 102 -4.31 -8.06 1.31
CA GLN A 102 -4.11 -6.76 0.67
C GLN A 102 -3.42 -6.93 -0.70
N ALA A 103 -2.32 -7.69 -0.76
CA ALA A 103 -1.57 -7.96 -1.98
C ALA A 103 -2.46 -8.63 -3.05
N VAL A 104 -3.23 -9.66 -2.66
CA VAL A 104 -4.16 -10.36 -3.55
C VAL A 104 -5.26 -9.42 -4.07
N ALA A 105 -5.86 -8.59 -3.21
CA ALA A 105 -6.87 -7.63 -3.63
C ALA A 105 -6.33 -6.59 -4.63
N GLN A 106 -5.09 -6.14 -4.45
CA GLN A 106 -4.40 -5.24 -5.37
C GLN A 106 -4.05 -5.93 -6.70
N ALA A 107 -3.57 -7.18 -6.67
CA ALA A 107 -3.31 -7.98 -7.85
C ALA A 107 -4.58 -8.23 -8.67
N ARG A 108 -5.69 -8.58 -8.02
CA ARG A 108 -7.01 -8.73 -8.68
C ARG A 108 -7.50 -7.44 -9.34
N ALA A 109 -7.13 -6.28 -8.80
CA ALA A 109 -7.44 -4.99 -9.40
C ALA A 109 -6.56 -4.67 -10.62
N GLY A 110 -5.45 -5.37 -10.84
CA GLY A 110 -4.53 -5.21 -11.96
C GLY A 110 -3.19 -4.57 -11.62
N ALA A 111 -2.74 -4.60 -10.35
CA ALA A 111 -1.38 -4.20 -9.99
C ALA A 111 -0.36 -5.12 -10.66
N ASP A 112 0.72 -4.53 -11.19
CA ASP A 112 1.82 -5.28 -11.80
C ASP A 112 2.90 -5.65 -10.77
N LEU A 113 3.04 -4.83 -9.74
CA LEU A 113 4.08 -4.94 -8.71
C LEU A 113 3.49 -4.69 -7.32
N ILE A 114 3.90 -5.49 -6.36
CA ILE A 114 3.54 -5.36 -4.95
C ILE A 114 4.78 -4.92 -4.16
N GLY A 115 4.65 -3.87 -3.37
CA GLY A 115 5.74 -3.27 -2.60
C GLY A 115 5.55 -3.38 -1.09
N PRO A 116 5.89 -4.51 -0.44
CA PRO A 116 5.76 -4.62 1.01
C PRO A 116 6.76 -3.71 1.72
N SER A 117 6.22 -2.75 2.46
CA SER A 117 6.95 -1.72 3.21
C SER A 117 6.77 -1.83 4.73
N ASP A 118 6.01 -2.79 5.18
CA ASP A 118 5.54 -3.02 6.55
C ASP A 118 6.59 -3.53 7.53
N MET A 119 7.68 -4.13 7.05
CA MET A 119 8.80 -4.68 7.82
C MET A 119 8.50 -5.94 8.67
N MET A 120 7.38 -6.66 8.42
CA MET A 120 7.09 -7.92 9.10
C MET A 120 8.02 -9.05 8.64
N ASP A 121 8.41 -9.93 9.56
CA ASP A 121 9.22 -11.10 9.25
C ASP A 121 8.43 -12.11 8.41
N GLY A 122 9.08 -12.67 7.37
CA GLY A 122 8.50 -13.71 6.51
C GLY A 122 7.50 -13.22 5.47
N ARG A 123 7.10 -11.94 5.49
CA ARG A 123 6.04 -11.39 4.63
C ARG A 123 6.26 -11.59 3.13
N VAL A 124 7.50 -11.50 2.64
CA VAL A 124 7.78 -11.62 1.19
C VAL A 124 7.45 -13.03 0.70
N GLY A 125 7.86 -14.05 1.45
CA GLY A 125 7.53 -15.44 1.13
C GLY A 125 6.03 -15.70 1.19
N ALA A 126 5.36 -15.26 2.27
CA ALA A 126 3.92 -15.44 2.44
C ALA A 126 3.10 -14.71 1.36
N ILE A 127 3.46 -13.48 1.00
CA ILE A 127 2.80 -12.72 -0.09
C ILE A 127 3.02 -13.43 -1.43
N ARG A 128 4.24 -13.95 -1.71
CA ARG A 128 4.50 -14.68 -2.95
C ARG A 128 3.63 -15.94 -3.04
N GLU A 129 3.56 -16.73 -1.98
CA GLU A 129 2.72 -17.92 -1.91
C GLU A 129 1.25 -17.58 -2.13
N ALA A 130 0.72 -16.57 -1.43
CA ALA A 130 -0.68 -16.16 -1.57
C ALA A 130 -1.01 -15.65 -2.99
N LEU A 131 -0.10 -14.94 -3.65
CA LEU A 131 -0.28 -14.49 -5.03
C LEU A 131 -0.26 -15.68 -6.01
N ASP A 132 0.64 -16.65 -5.82
CA ASP A 132 0.75 -17.84 -6.67
C ASP A 132 -0.49 -18.74 -6.54
N GLU A 133 -0.98 -18.95 -5.32
CA GLU A 133 -2.21 -19.71 -5.07
C GLU A 133 -3.44 -19.12 -5.77
N GLU A 134 -3.47 -17.81 -5.95
CA GLU A 134 -4.56 -17.09 -6.64
C GLU A 134 -4.30 -16.88 -8.15
N GLY A 135 -3.22 -17.46 -8.70
CA GLY A 135 -2.88 -17.41 -10.13
C GLY A 135 -2.19 -16.10 -10.58
N PHE A 136 -1.55 -15.38 -9.65
CA PHE A 136 -0.85 -14.13 -9.90
C PHE A 136 0.68 -14.28 -9.91
N GLU A 137 1.22 -15.39 -10.44
CA GLU A 137 2.66 -15.67 -10.52
C GLU A 137 3.43 -14.59 -11.29
N HIS A 138 2.74 -13.91 -12.22
CA HIS A 138 3.31 -12.83 -13.03
C HIS A 138 3.42 -11.49 -12.29
N VAL A 139 2.77 -11.32 -11.14
CA VAL A 139 2.85 -10.10 -10.33
C VAL A 139 4.17 -10.10 -9.56
N GLY A 140 5.01 -9.10 -9.81
CA GLY A 140 6.32 -8.98 -9.17
C GLY A 140 6.22 -8.43 -7.74
N ILE A 141 7.25 -8.72 -6.91
CA ILE A 141 7.39 -8.16 -5.58
C ILE A 141 8.65 -7.31 -5.50
N ILE A 142 8.53 -6.06 -5.08
CA ILE A 142 9.64 -5.15 -4.79
C ILE A 142 9.62 -4.83 -3.31
N SER A 143 10.37 -5.59 -2.51
CA SER A 143 10.40 -5.45 -1.07
C SER A 143 11.26 -4.27 -0.62
N TYR A 144 10.78 -3.53 0.37
CA TYR A 144 11.58 -2.59 1.14
C TYR A 144 12.44 -3.39 2.14
N THR A 145 13.69 -3.63 1.80
CA THR A 145 14.60 -4.47 2.61
C THR A 145 15.28 -3.70 3.74
N ALA A 146 15.36 -2.38 3.65
CA ALA A 146 15.86 -1.50 4.69
C ALA A 146 15.21 -0.12 4.61
N LYS A 147 14.75 0.40 5.75
CA LYS A 147 14.16 1.75 5.88
C LYS A 147 15.02 2.54 6.87
N TYR A 148 15.64 3.61 6.38
CA TYR A 148 16.46 4.47 7.23
C TYR A 148 15.66 5.68 7.72
N ALA A 149 15.73 5.97 9.02
CA ALA A 149 15.22 7.23 9.56
C ALA A 149 16.12 8.38 9.08
N SER A 150 15.69 9.10 8.05
CA SER A 150 16.44 10.21 7.46
C SER A 150 15.57 11.46 7.32
N ALA A 151 16.21 12.61 7.01
CA ALA A 151 15.50 13.87 6.76
C ALA A 151 14.52 13.78 5.57
N TYR A 152 14.74 12.88 4.62
CA TYR A 152 13.85 12.66 3.47
C TYR A 152 12.51 12.01 3.86
N TYR A 153 12.40 11.39 5.02
CA TYR A 153 11.18 10.72 5.47
C TYR A 153 10.08 11.71 5.93
N GLY A 154 10.46 12.90 6.38
CA GLY A 154 9.53 13.91 6.89
C GLY A 154 8.41 14.29 5.90
N PRO A 155 8.73 14.71 4.65
CA PRO A 155 7.72 15.05 3.64
C PRO A 155 6.78 13.89 3.29
N PHE A 156 7.27 12.66 3.28
CA PHE A 156 6.49 11.47 3.01
C PHE A 156 5.48 11.18 4.14
N ARG A 157 5.91 11.31 5.40
CA ARG A 157 5.03 11.17 6.57
C ARG A 157 3.88 12.17 6.54
N GLU A 158 4.15 13.43 6.18
CA GLU A 158 3.12 14.45 6.02
C GLU A 158 2.14 14.12 4.89
N ALA A 159 2.62 13.54 3.79
CA ALA A 159 1.79 13.17 2.64
C ALA A 159 0.80 12.04 2.98
N LEU A 160 1.24 11.02 3.71
CA LEU A 160 0.39 9.88 4.13
C LEU A 160 -0.54 10.26 5.29
N ASP A 161 -0.15 11.23 6.14
CA ASP A 161 -0.87 11.57 7.37
C ASP A 161 -1.08 10.34 8.27
N SER A 162 -0.05 9.50 8.34
CA SER A 162 0.02 8.27 9.14
C SER A 162 1.13 8.44 10.19
N ALA A 163 0.82 9.10 11.30
CA ALA A 163 1.72 9.13 12.43
C ALA A 163 1.28 8.07 13.45
N PRO A 164 2.16 7.13 13.86
CA PRO A 164 1.86 6.23 14.97
C PRO A 164 1.42 7.05 16.17
N ARG A 165 0.32 6.69 16.80
CA ARG A 165 -0.02 7.26 18.11
C ARG A 165 1.15 6.91 19.01
N ALA A 166 1.82 7.94 19.56
CA ALA A 166 2.97 7.76 20.43
C ALA A 166 2.59 6.70 21.47
N ALA A 167 3.38 5.63 21.56
CA ALA A 167 3.32 4.75 22.71
C ALA A 167 3.42 5.66 23.95
N ALA A 168 2.42 5.62 24.81
CA ALA A 168 2.45 6.34 26.07
C ALA A 168 3.71 5.88 26.80
N GLY A 169 4.66 6.79 26.89
CA GLY A 169 6.01 6.65 27.19
C GLY A 169 6.51 6.23 28.46
#